data_442f75df8fda871fb738f39f7c2aa06b
#
_entry.id   442f75df8fda871fb738f39f7c2aa06b
#
_cell.length_a   1.000
_cell.length_b   1.000
_cell.length_c   1.000
_cell.angle_alpha   90.00
_cell.angle_beta   90.00
_cell.angle_gamma   90.00
#
_symmetry.space_group_name_H-M   'P 1'
#
loop_
_entity.id
_entity.type
_entity.pdbx_description
1 polymer ?
#
loop_
_entity_poly.entity_id
_entity_poly.type
_entity_poly.pdbx_seq_one_letter_code
_entity_poly.pdbx_strand_id
1 'polypeptide(L)'
;MAEAEASVDTETDSSRADETPIRELVEDGLVGALGGLIGVGPLTIIFMLLSQAGAFSLTEFRTLSDVFRLVVDFSPATAQVLGYVVFALGAMVTWPLVLASIGTFFPGERYAIRGLFLGAAIWTGFSMAWYDGFAGARLLLYLVATFGGHLLYGYLLGATFDKLFGGDRPHLAPGDEQVV
;
A
#
# COMPACT_ATOMS: atom_id res chain seq x y z
N MET A 1 24.34 -11.28 49.70
CA MET A 1 23.47 -12.20 48.92
C MET A 1 22.23 -11.54 48.35
N ALA A 2 21.92 -10.29 48.69
CA ALA A 2 20.76 -9.55 48.20
C ALA A 2 21.02 -8.70 46.93
N GLU A 3 22.28 -8.40 46.58
CA GLU A 3 22.62 -7.58 45.40
C GLU A 3 22.65 -8.35 44.06
N ALA A 4 22.71 -9.72 44.10
CA ALA A 4 22.75 -10.53 42.89
C ALA A 4 21.35 -10.80 42.27
N GLU A 5 20.26 -10.69 43.06
CA GLU A 5 18.88 -10.88 42.55
C GLU A 5 18.33 -9.64 41.87
N ALA A 6 18.77 -8.42 42.23
CA ALA A 6 18.28 -7.19 41.64
C ALA A 6 18.81 -6.94 40.21
N SER A 7 19.92 -7.56 39.82
CA SER A 7 20.50 -7.38 38.48
C SER A 7 19.85 -8.28 37.39
N VAL A 8 19.23 -9.39 37.80
CA VAL A 8 18.60 -10.35 36.85
C VAL A 8 17.23 -9.86 36.40
N ASP A 9 16.50 -9.18 37.28
CA ASP A 9 15.16 -8.63 36.94
C ASP A 9 15.23 -7.43 36.00
N THR A 10 16.31 -6.65 36.01
CA THR A 10 16.48 -5.47 35.13
C THR A 10 16.86 -5.84 33.70
N GLU A 11 17.63 -6.92 33.48
CA GLU A 11 17.98 -7.36 32.11
C GLU A 11 16.79 -8.03 31.38
N THR A 12 15.94 -8.75 32.13
CA THR A 12 14.73 -9.37 31.57
C THR A 12 13.63 -8.34 31.20
N ASP A 13 13.58 -7.24 31.93
CA ASP A 13 12.57 -6.19 31.65
C ASP A 13 12.97 -5.30 30.46
N SER A 14 14.27 -5.02 30.28
CA SER A 14 14.77 -4.27 29.13
C SER A 14 14.62 -5.04 27.82
N SER A 15 14.80 -6.38 27.83
CA SER A 15 14.60 -7.20 26.61
C SER A 15 13.14 -7.31 26.19
N ARG A 16 12.20 -7.29 27.14
CA ARG A 16 10.77 -7.29 26.84
C ARG A 16 10.27 -5.95 26.33
N ALA A 17 10.82 -4.84 26.80
CA ALA A 17 10.49 -3.51 26.32
C ALA A 17 10.91 -3.27 24.86
N ASP A 18 12.01 -3.93 24.42
CA ASP A 18 12.50 -3.82 23.02
C ASP A 18 11.76 -4.73 22.04
N GLU A 19 11.16 -5.84 22.50
CA GLU A 19 10.43 -6.78 21.63
C GLU A 19 9.02 -6.29 21.28
N THR A 20 8.37 -5.52 22.14
CA THR A 20 7.00 -5.04 21.95
C THR A 20 6.84 -4.18 20.69
N PRO A 21 7.69 -3.14 20.45
CA PRO A 21 7.53 -2.28 19.29
C PRO A 21 7.79 -2.99 17.95
N ILE A 22 8.66 -3.99 17.90
CA ILE A 22 8.92 -4.76 16.67
C ILE A 22 7.72 -5.64 16.32
N ARG A 23 7.09 -6.26 17.29
CA ARG A 23 5.90 -7.09 17.10
C ARG A 23 4.74 -6.27 16.58
N GLU A 24 4.48 -5.11 17.15
CA GLU A 24 3.42 -4.19 16.73
C GLU A 24 3.64 -3.72 15.28
N LEU A 25 4.88 -3.36 14.92
CA LEU A 25 5.24 -3.00 13.56
C LEU A 25 5.01 -4.14 12.55
N VAL A 26 5.32 -5.38 12.95
CA VAL A 26 5.08 -6.57 12.11
C VAL A 26 3.57 -6.83 11.96
N GLU A 27 2.78 -6.66 13.00
CA GLU A 27 1.32 -6.80 12.96
C GLU A 27 0.70 -5.77 11.99
N ASP A 28 1.06 -4.50 12.10
CA ASP A 28 0.64 -3.43 11.17
C ASP A 28 1.04 -3.76 9.73
N GLY A 29 2.26 -4.24 9.53
CA GLY A 29 2.79 -4.64 8.24
C GLY A 29 2.02 -5.81 7.61
N LEU A 30 1.67 -6.83 8.40
CA LEU A 30 0.90 -7.99 7.92
C LEU A 30 -0.54 -7.62 7.58
N VAL A 31 -1.21 -6.84 8.43
CA VAL A 31 -2.55 -6.32 8.17
C VAL A 31 -2.54 -5.45 6.92
N GLY A 32 -1.53 -4.60 6.80
CA GLY A 32 -1.32 -3.76 5.63
C GLY A 32 -1.13 -4.57 4.34
N ALA A 33 -0.26 -5.59 4.38
CA ALA A 33 0.00 -6.47 3.23
C ALA A 33 -1.26 -7.22 2.79
N LEU A 34 -2.05 -7.71 3.74
CA LEU A 34 -3.32 -8.38 3.44
C LEU A 34 -4.32 -7.40 2.82
N GLY A 35 -4.49 -6.20 3.38
CA GLY A 35 -5.37 -5.17 2.85
C GLY A 35 -4.95 -4.72 1.45
N GLY A 36 -3.65 -4.54 1.24
CA GLY A 36 -3.08 -4.21 -0.07
C GLY A 36 -3.30 -5.32 -1.11
N LEU A 37 -3.15 -6.59 -0.71
CA LEU A 37 -3.43 -7.75 -1.58
C LEU A 37 -4.91 -7.81 -1.98
N ILE A 38 -5.81 -7.61 -1.02
CA ILE A 38 -7.26 -7.58 -1.27
C ILE A 38 -7.62 -6.43 -2.22
N GLY A 39 -6.99 -5.27 -2.07
CA GLY A 39 -7.23 -4.10 -2.90
C GLY A 39 -6.64 -4.20 -4.30
N VAL A 40 -5.42 -4.75 -4.45
CA VAL A 40 -4.74 -4.83 -5.75
C VAL A 40 -5.38 -5.84 -6.70
N GLY A 41 -6.06 -6.86 -6.16
CA GLY A 41 -6.74 -7.87 -6.98
C GLY A 41 -7.77 -7.27 -7.95
N PRO A 42 -8.83 -6.59 -7.46
CA PRO A 42 -9.80 -5.90 -8.32
C PRO A 42 -9.18 -4.84 -9.23
N LEU A 43 -8.18 -4.10 -8.75
CA LEU A 43 -7.47 -3.12 -9.57
C LEU A 43 -6.76 -3.78 -10.76
N THR A 44 -6.15 -4.94 -10.56
CA THR A 44 -5.53 -5.74 -11.63
C THR A 44 -6.55 -6.17 -12.67
N ILE A 45 -7.73 -6.63 -12.24
CA ILE A 45 -8.83 -6.99 -13.16
C ILE A 45 -9.22 -5.78 -14.01
N ILE A 46 -9.33 -4.59 -13.42
CA ILE A 46 -9.61 -3.35 -14.15
C ILE A 46 -8.54 -3.07 -15.20
N PHE A 47 -7.24 -3.19 -14.87
CA PHE A 47 -6.17 -3.01 -15.85
C PHE A 47 -6.23 -4.01 -16.99
N MET A 48 -6.57 -5.27 -16.71
CA MET A 48 -6.75 -6.31 -17.73
C MET A 48 -7.91 -5.96 -18.68
N LEU A 49 -9.04 -5.52 -18.14
CA LEU A 49 -10.20 -5.10 -18.94
C LEU A 49 -9.89 -3.87 -19.79
N LEU A 50 -9.22 -2.86 -19.21
CA LEU A 50 -8.78 -1.68 -19.94
C LEU A 50 -7.79 -2.01 -21.05
N SER A 51 -6.89 -2.97 -20.81
CA SER A 51 -5.95 -3.42 -21.84
C SER A 51 -6.67 -4.08 -23.02
N GLN A 52 -7.70 -4.88 -22.76
CA GLN A 52 -8.53 -5.47 -23.82
C GLN A 52 -9.32 -4.40 -24.59
N ALA A 53 -9.75 -3.33 -23.93
CA ALA A 53 -10.43 -2.20 -24.55
C ALA A 53 -9.48 -1.23 -25.29
N GLY A 54 -8.16 -1.45 -25.23
CA GLY A 54 -7.15 -0.57 -25.81
C GLY A 54 -7.05 0.79 -25.12
N ALA A 55 -7.44 0.85 -23.82
CA ALA A 55 -7.40 2.05 -22.99
C ALA A 55 -6.34 1.97 -21.87
N PHE A 56 -5.50 0.96 -21.88
CA PHE A 56 -4.34 0.78 -21.01
C PHE A 56 -3.36 -0.21 -21.65
N SER A 57 -2.07 -0.01 -21.46
CA SER A 57 -1.04 -0.95 -21.90
C SER A 57 -0.36 -1.63 -20.71
N LEU A 58 -0.56 -2.94 -20.57
CA LEU A 58 0.14 -3.71 -19.52
C LEU A 58 1.66 -3.70 -19.70
N THR A 59 2.15 -3.35 -20.90
CA THR A 59 3.59 -3.24 -21.16
C THR A 59 4.25 -2.09 -20.44
N GLU A 60 3.47 -1.08 -20.03
CA GLU A 60 3.94 0.08 -19.28
C GLU A 60 4.53 -0.29 -17.91
N PHE A 61 4.11 -1.41 -17.33
CA PHE A 61 4.73 -1.91 -16.10
C PHE A 61 6.23 -2.19 -16.23
N ARG A 62 6.77 -2.37 -17.45
CA ARG A 62 8.21 -2.53 -17.68
C ARG A 62 9.05 -1.41 -17.10
N THR A 63 8.53 -0.19 -17.11
CA THR A 63 9.21 1.00 -16.56
C THR A 63 9.63 0.79 -15.11
N LEU A 64 8.81 0.09 -14.30
CA LEU A 64 9.16 -0.22 -12.92
C LEU A 64 10.29 -1.25 -12.77
N SER A 65 10.55 -2.03 -13.81
CA SER A 65 11.64 -3.01 -13.83
C SER A 65 12.96 -2.46 -14.35
N ASP A 66 12.98 -1.27 -14.93
CA ASP A 66 14.16 -0.71 -15.58
C ASP A 66 15.35 -0.50 -14.61
N VAL A 67 15.05 -0.25 -13.34
CA VAL A 67 16.09 -0.17 -12.29
C VAL A 67 16.90 -1.47 -12.18
N PHE A 68 16.28 -2.63 -12.40
CA PHE A 68 16.96 -3.93 -12.32
C PHE A 68 17.81 -4.22 -13.55
N ARG A 69 17.53 -3.58 -14.70
CA ARG A 69 18.31 -3.70 -15.92
C ARG A 69 19.72 -3.12 -15.80
N LEU A 70 19.97 -2.32 -14.77
CA LEU A 70 21.32 -1.86 -14.46
C LEU A 70 22.25 -3.01 -14.03
N VAL A 71 21.70 -4.14 -13.62
CA VAL A 71 22.44 -5.28 -13.08
C VAL A 71 22.25 -6.55 -13.93
N VAL A 72 21.04 -6.76 -14.48
CA VAL A 72 20.68 -7.99 -15.20
C VAL A 72 19.83 -7.67 -16.43
N ASP A 73 20.20 -8.23 -17.58
CA ASP A 73 19.38 -8.20 -18.79
C ASP A 73 18.31 -9.30 -18.77
N PHE A 74 17.09 -8.94 -19.09
CA PHE A 74 15.98 -9.89 -19.22
C PHE A 74 15.08 -9.59 -20.43
N SER A 75 14.32 -10.60 -20.83
CA SER A 75 13.40 -10.47 -21.94
C SER A 75 12.32 -9.40 -21.67
N PRO A 76 11.72 -8.80 -22.72
CA PRO A 76 10.61 -7.86 -22.55
C PRO A 76 9.43 -8.43 -21.75
N ALA A 77 9.13 -9.72 -21.89
CA ALA A 77 8.08 -10.39 -21.13
C ALA A 77 8.43 -10.49 -19.64
N THR A 78 9.69 -10.86 -19.32
CA THR A 78 10.19 -10.89 -17.94
C THR A 78 10.16 -9.51 -17.32
N ALA A 79 10.57 -8.46 -18.07
CA ALA A 79 10.50 -7.08 -17.62
C ALA A 79 9.08 -6.64 -17.23
N GLN A 80 8.09 -7.02 -18.04
CA GLN A 80 6.68 -6.70 -17.76
C GLN A 80 6.19 -7.39 -16.48
N VAL A 81 6.48 -8.68 -16.31
CA VAL A 81 6.09 -9.43 -15.11
C VAL A 81 6.77 -8.87 -13.87
N LEU A 82 8.08 -8.61 -13.95
CA LEU A 82 8.85 -8.05 -12.83
C LEU A 82 8.35 -6.66 -12.46
N GLY A 83 8.07 -5.81 -13.43
CA GLY A 83 7.50 -4.48 -13.18
C GLY A 83 6.12 -4.54 -12.55
N TYR A 84 5.26 -5.48 -12.95
CA TYR A 84 3.98 -5.71 -12.29
C TYR A 84 4.17 -6.20 -10.84
N VAL A 85 5.13 -7.10 -10.59
CA VAL A 85 5.44 -7.54 -9.23
C VAL A 85 5.88 -6.36 -8.36
N VAL A 86 6.72 -5.46 -8.87
CA VAL A 86 7.11 -4.24 -8.15
C VAL A 86 5.90 -3.35 -7.84
N PHE A 87 4.99 -3.17 -8.81
CA PHE A 87 3.74 -2.44 -8.60
C PHE A 87 2.89 -3.09 -7.49
N ALA A 88 2.69 -4.40 -7.54
CA ALA A 88 1.91 -5.14 -6.56
C ALA A 88 2.54 -5.08 -5.16
N LEU A 89 3.87 -5.19 -5.06
CA LEU A 89 4.59 -5.03 -3.79
C LEU A 89 4.44 -3.61 -3.24
N GLY A 90 4.49 -2.58 -4.08
CA GLY A 90 4.17 -1.22 -3.67
C GLY A 90 2.76 -1.09 -3.09
N ALA A 91 1.79 -1.74 -3.73
CA ALA A 91 0.40 -1.78 -3.25
C ALA A 91 0.24 -2.57 -1.94
N MET A 92 1.06 -3.60 -1.70
CA MET A 92 0.99 -4.45 -0.51
C MET A 92 1.83 -3.94 0.67
N VAL A 93 2.83 -3.11 0.42
CA VAL A 93 3.76 -2.66 1.46
C VAL A 93 3.75 -1.14 1.60
N THR A 94 4.10 -0.42 0.53
CA THR A 94 4.32 1.03 0.62
C THR A 94 3.04 1.78 0.98
N TRP A 95 1.96 1.58 0.25
CA TRP A 95 0.72 2.32 0.46
C TRP A 95 -0.02 1.95 1.75
N PRO A 96 -0.05 0.68 2.17
CA PRO A 96 -0.54 0.33 3.51
C PRO A 96 0.23 1.01 4.64
N LEU A 97 1.58 1.05 4.58
CA LEU A 97 2.39 1.76 5.57
C LEU A 97 2.11 3.26 5.57
N VAL A 98 1.93 3.87 4.41
CA VAL A 98 1.52 5.28 4.30
C VAL A 98 0.15 5.49 4.95
N LEU A 99 -0.84 4.63 4.67
CA LEU A 99 -2.16 4.75 5.31
C LEU A 99 -2.09 4.55 6.82
N ALA A 100 -1.29 3.61 7.32
CA ALA A 100 -1.10 3.40 8.74
C ALA A 100 -0.48 4.62 9.43
N SER A 101 0.54 5.22 8.81
CA SER A 101 1.32 6.32 9.40
C SER A 101 0.61 7.67 9.35
N ILE A 102 -0.01 8.02 8.22
CA ILE A 102 -0.60 9.36 8.01
C ILE A 102 -2.11 9.33 7.78
N GLY A 103 -2.74 8.16 7.80
CA GLY A 103 -4.17 8.02 7.53
C GLY A 103 -5.04 8.82 8.51
N THR A 104 -4.59 9.06 9.73
CA THR A 104 -5.29 9.87 10.73
C THR A 104 -5.47 11.33 10.32
N PHE A 105 -4.63 11.86 9.42
CA PHE A 105 -4.75 13.21 8.85
C PHE A 105 -5.76 13.30 7.69
N PHE A 106 -6.18 12.15 7.13
CA PHE A 106 -7.21 12.16 6.08
C PHE A 106 -8.61 12.33 6.67
N PRO A 107 -9.52 13.01 5.95
CA PRO A 107 -10.90 13.17 6.39
C PRO A 107 -11.61 11.82 6.58
N GLY A 108 -12.44 11.72 7.62
CA GLY A 108 -13.26 10.56 7.91
C GLY A 108 -12.91 9.88 9.22
N GLU A 109 -13.90 9.24 9.83
CA GLU A 109 -13.77 8.54 11.11
C GLU A 109 -13.23 7.12 10.95
N ARG A 110 -13.45 6.51 9.76
CA ARG A 110 -13.12 5.12 9.45
C ARG A 110 -11.97 5.07 8.45
N TYR A 111 -11.09 4.10 8.60
CA TYR A 111 -9.99 3.87 7.65
C TYR A 111 -10.47 3.56 6.23
N ALA A 112 -11.65 2.93 6.06
CA ALA A 112 -12.27 2.74 4.75
C ALA A 112 -12.50 4.08 4.01
N ILE A 113 -12.93 5.13 4.72
CA ILE A 113 -13.12 6.46 4.13
C ILE A 113 -11.77 7.15 3.88
N ARG A 114 -10.85 7.08 4.83
CA ARG A 114 -9.48 7.62 4.69
C ARG A 114 -8.74 6.99 3.52
N GLY A 115 -8.95 5.69 3.31
CA GLY A 115 -8.42 4.94 2.18
C GLY A 115 -8.89 5.47 0.81
N LEU A 116 -10.12 5.99 0.70
CA LEU A 116 -10.58 6.65 -0.53
C LEU A 116 -9.71 7.87 -0.88
N PHE A 117 -9.35 8.69 0.11
CA PHE A 117 -8.47 9.85 -0.11
C PHE A 117 -7.06 9.40 -0.52
N LEU A 118 -6.53 8.36 0.12
CA LEU A 118 -5.26 7.76 -0.31
C LEU A 118 -5.35 7.25 -1.75
N GLY A 119 -6.41 6.51 -2.09
CA GLY A 119 -6.63 6.00 -3.44
C GLY A 119 -6.69 7.11 -4.49
N ALA A 120 -7.39 8.22 -4.18
CA ALA A 120 -7.42 9.40 -5.05
C ALA A 120 -6.03 10.03 -5.22
N ALA A 121 -5.27 10.16 -4.14
CA ALA A 121 -3.90 10.69 -4.17
C ALA A 121 -2.96 9.81 -5.01
N ILE A 122 -2.99 8.49 -4.83
CA ILE A 122 -2.22 7.54 -5.62
C ILE A 122 -2.59 7.63 -7.10
N TRP A 123 -3.89 7.72 -7.41
CA TRP A 123 -4.36 7.82 -8.78
C TRP A 123 -3.83 9.05 -9.51
N THR A 124 -3.65 10.19 -8.85
CA THR A 124 -3.09 11.38 -9.52
C THR A 124 -1.70 11.11 -10.07
N GLY A 125 -0.83 10.48 -9.29
CA GLY A 125 0.49 10.06 -9.75
C GLY A 125 0.42 8.97 -10.82
N PHE A 126 -0.43 7.97 -10.59
CA PHE A 126 -0.63 6.88 -11.54
C PHE A 126 -1.12 7.39 -12.89
N SER A 127 -2.16 8.21 -12.92
CA SER A 127 -2.77 8.68 -14.16
C SER A 127 -1.80 9.49 -15.04
N MET A 128 -0.81 10.15 -14.43
CA MET A 128 0.23 10.88 -15.15
C MET A 128 1.37 9.95 -15.62
N ALA A 129 1.79 9.02 -14.76
CA ALA A 129 2.94 8.15 -15.03
C ALA A 129 2.64 7.10 -16.11
N TRP A 130 1.39 6.64 -16.19
CA TRP A 130 0.96 5.58 -17.13
C TRP A 130 0.05 6.09 -18.26
N TYR A 131 0.04 7.39 -18.51
CA TYR A 131 -0.66 7.95 -19.67
C TYR A 131 0.13 7.70 -20.95
N ASP A 132 -0.47 6.97 -21.88
CA ASP A 132 0.13 6.57 -23.17
C ASP A 132 -0.57 7.23 -24.37
N GLY A 133 -0.83 8.53 -24.27
CA GLY A 133 -1.37 9.31 -25.39
C GLY A 133 -2.81 8.98 -25.80
N PHE A 134 -3.61 8.36 -24.92
CA PHE A 134 -5.02 8.08 -25.20
C PHE A 134 -5.82 9.36 -25.47
N ALA A 135 -6.80 9.28 -26.40
CA ALA A 135 -7.67 10.39 -26.76
C ALA A 135 -9.13 9.95 -26.86
N GLY A 136 -10.04 10.92 -26.80
CA GLY A 136 -11.47 10.69 -26.92
C GLY A 136 -12.04 9.71 -25.91
N ALA A 137 -12.86 8.77 -26.36
CA ALA A 137 -13.53 7.80 -25.48
C ALA A 137 -12.54 6.89 -24.70
N ARG A 138 -11.37 6.57 -25.29
CA ARG A 138 -10.35 5.76 -24.61
C ARG A 138 -9.71 6.50 -23.45
N LEU A 139 -9.44 7.79 -23.59
CA LEU A 139 -8.95 8.62 -22.50
C LEU A 139 -9.96 8.70 -21.37
N LEU A 140 -11.23 8.92 -21.69
CA LEU A 140 -12.29 8.95 -20.67
C LEU A 140 -12.39 7.61 -19.95
N LEU A 141 -12.37 6.50 -20.68
CA LEU A 141 -12.40 5.15 -20.11
C LEU A 141 -11.18 4.90 -19.20
N TYR A 142 -9.99 5.27 -19.67
CA TYR A 142 -8.76 5.20 -18.87
C TYR A 142 -8.89 5.96 -17.55
N LEU A 143 -9.25 7.24 -17.61
CA LEU A 143 -9.33 8.08 -16.42
C LEU A 143 -10.39 7.60 -15.43
N VAL A 144 -11.61 7.31 -15.89
CA VAL A 144 -12.72 6.92 -15.02
C VAL A 144 -12.49 5.55 -14.40
N ALA A 145 -12.07 4.56 -15.19
CA ALA A 145 -11.89 3.20 -14.68
C ALA A 145 -10.67 3.09 -13.77
N THR A 146 -9.54 3.76 -14.09
CA THR A 146 -8.38 3.77 -13.20
C THR A 146 -8.66 4.55 -11.93
N PHE A 147 -9.39 5.68 -11.99
CA PHE A 147 -9.82 6.41 -10.80
C PHE A 147 -10.68 5.54 -9.89
N GLY A 148 -11.75 4.95 -10.43
CA GLY A 148 -12.62 4.04 -9.68
C GLY A 148 -11.85 2.85 -9.09
N GLY A 149 -10.91 2.30 -9.84
CA GLY A 149 -10.04 1.22 -9.39
C GLY A 149 -9.15 1.60 -8.20
N HIS A 150 -8.56 2.79 -8.22
CA HIS A 150 -7.74 3.27 -7.09
C HIS A 150 -8.58 3.64 -5.87
N LEU A 151 -9.78 4.21 -6.07
CA LEU A 151 -10.72 4.42 -4.97
C LEU A 151 -11.13 3.09 -4.34
N LEU A 152 -11.44 2.08 -5.15
CA LEU A 152 -11.78 0.74 -4.66
C LEU A 152 -10.60 0.10 -3.91
N TYR A 153 -9.39 0.21 -4.46
CA TYR A 153 -8.18 -0.24 -3.78
C TYR A 153 -8.04 0.40 -2.39
N GLY A 154 -8.10 1.72 -2.31
CA GLY A 154 -7.94 2.44 -1.05
C GLY A 154 -9.05 2.12 -0.05
N TYR A 155 -10.30 2.01 -0.52
CA TYR A 155 -11.44 1.61 0.30
C TYR A 155 -11.25 0.21 0.90
N LEU A 156 -10.86 -0.77 0.09
CA LEU A 156 -10.67 -2.16 0.53
C LEU A 156 -9.49 -2.28 1.51
N LEU A 157 -8.40 -1.56 1.26
CA LEU A 157 -7.27 -1.46 2.17
C LEU A 157 -7.71 -0.90 3.53
N GLY A 158 -8.39 0.24 3.53
CA GLY A 158 -8.88 0.89 4.75
C GLY A 158 -9.96 0.06 5.47
N ALA A 159 -10.86 -0.60 4.73
CA ALA A 159 -11.87 -1.49 5.32
C ALA A 159 -11.23 -2.73 5.98
N THR A 160 -10.08 -3.19 5.45
CA THR A 160 -9.30 -4.25 6.09
C THR A 160 -8.72 -3.77 7.42
N PHE A 161 -8.22 -2.53 7.48
CA PHE A 161 -7.76 -1.90 8.72
C PHE A 161 -8.90 -1.79 9.74
N ASP A 162 -10.04 -1.22 9.35
CA ASP A 162 -11.22 -1.12 10.22
C ASP A 162 -11.63 -2.47 10.82
N LYS A 163 -11.55 -3.53 10.01
CA LYS A 163 -11.96 -4.87 10.42
C LYS A 163 -10.95 -5.56 11.35
N LEU A 164 -9.66 -5.44 11.07
CA LEU A 164 -8.61 -6.20 11.76
C LEU A 164 -8.08 -5.47 12.99
N PHE A 165 -8.05 -4.15 12.99
CA PHE A 165 -7.73 -3.37 14.19
C PHE A 165 -8.93 -3.17 15.11
N GLY A 166 -10.16 -3.60 14.72
CA GLY A 166 -11.34 -3.60 15.60
C GLY A 166 -11.81 -2.22 16.05
N GLY A 167 -11.41 -1.16 15.35
CA GLY A 167 -11.66 0.24 15.72
C GLY A 167 -10.49 0.91 16.45
N ASP A 168 -9.48 0.15 16.84
CA ASP A 168 -8.21 0.69 17.32
C ASP A 168 -7.42 1.30 16.16
N ARG A 169 -6.41 2.10 16.50
CA ARG A 169 -5.51 2.66 15.49
C ARG A 169 -4.37 1.69 15.21
N PRO A 170 -3.83 1.67 13.98
CA PRO A 170 -2.53 1.05 13.73
C PRO A 170 -1.47 1.62 14.68
N HIS A 171 -0.54 0.79 15.13
CA HIS A 171 0.52 1.21 16.06
C HIS A 171 1.42 2.30 15.46
N LEU A 172 1.56 2.32 14.12
CA LEU A 172 2.28 3.36 13.39
C LEU A 172 1.54 4.72 13.33
N ALA A 173 0.27 4.77 13.71
CA ALA A 173 -0.47 6.03 13.70
C ALA A 173 0.07 6.98 14.78
N PRO A 174 0.15 8.32 14.51
CA PRO A 174 0.57 9.29 15.50
C PRO A 174 -0.34 9.25 16.74
N GLY A 175 0.26 9.34 17.93
CA GLY A 175 -0.49 9.47 19.19
C GLY A 175 -1.33 10.76 19.23
N ASP A 176 -2.34 10.78 20.05
CA ASP A 176 -3.26 11.94 20.18
C ASP A 176 -2.55 13.26 20.58
N GLU A 177 -1.38 13.16 21.19
CA GLU A 177 -0.56 14.33 21.58
C GLU A 177 0.12 15.04 20.40
N GLN A 178 0.17 14.40 19.22
CA GLN A 178 0.84 14.95 18.02
C GLN A 178 -0.13 15.57 17.02
N VAL A 179 -1.43 15.53 17.28
CA VAL A 179 -2.50 15.97 16.34
C VAL A 179 -3.10 17.32 16.74
N VAL A 180 -2.44 18.11 17.61
CA VAL A 180 -2.90 19.44 18.04
C VAL A 180 -2.30 20.55 17.18
#